data_89f58575089209b9a10a0a232bbf7896
#
_entry.id   89f58575089209b9a10a0a232bbf7896
#
_cell.length_a   1.000
_cell.length_b   1.000
_cell.length_c   1.000
_cell.angle_alpha   90.00
_cell.angle_beta   90.00
_cell.angle_gamma   90.00
#
_symmetry.space_group_name_H-M   'P 1'
#
loop_
_entity.id
_entity.type
_entity.pdbx_description
1 polymer ?
#
loop_
_entity_poly.entity_id
_entity_poly.type
_entity_poly.pdbx_seq_one_letter_code
_entity_poly.pdbx_strand_id
1 'polypeptide(L)'
;KSGQAKAAKKAGNIAADGAITIIQNGNKAILVEVNCQTDFVAKDENFKNFSDKVAAAALAANETDAAKIAELKLEDGATVEEARVALVQKIGENIQVRRAQIVEGENLAVYKHGLKIGVVVSYTGDADTGKGIAMHVAAFNPVAVNAEAVPADLIAKEKEIAEAKALESGKPANIVEKMVTGSVEKYLNEVALDRQMYVIDNDKKVADVLKATGTVVAQFVRFEVGEGIEKKAEMSFAEEVAAAQAAAK
;
A
#
# COMPACT_ATOMS: atom_id res chain seq x y z
N LYS A 1 -18.77 1.49 28.58
CA LYS A 1 -19.63 2.49 27.86
C LYS A 1 -18.90 3.79 27.48
N SER A 2 -17.95 4.33 28.29
CA SER A 2 -17.24 5.58 27.94
C SER A 2 -16.24 5.44 26.80
N GLY A 3 -15.52 4.31 26.69
CA GLY A 3 -14.55 4.06 25.65
C GLY A 3 -15.16 3.98 24.24
N GLN A 4 -16.27 3.27 24.10
CA GLN A 4 -17.01 3.18 22.83
C GLN A 4 -17.54 4.55 22.37
N ALA A 5 -18.04 5.38 23.31
CA ALA A 5 -18.51 6.72 22.98
C ALA A 5 -17.37 7.63 22.50
N LYS A 6 -16.17 7.52 23.10
CA LYS A 6 -14.98 8.26 22.67
C LYS A 6 -14.47 7.79 21.31
N ALA A 7 -14.42 6.48 21.10
CA ALA A 7 -14.05 5.90 19.80
C ALA A 7 -15.02 6.33 18.69
N ALA A 8 -16.33 6.30 18.96
CA ALA A 8 -17.36 6.76 18.02
C ALA A 8 -17.20 8.24 17.64
N LYS A 9 -16.90 9.11 18.62
CA LYS A 9 -16.61 10.54 18.34
C LYS A 9 -15.38 10.73 17.45
N LYS A 10 -14.36 9.90 17.59
CA LYS A 10 -13.12 9.98 16.82
C LYS A 10 -13.22 9.32 15.46
N ALA A 11 -14.14 8.40 15.24
CA ALA A 11 -14.28 7.64 14.01
C ALA A 11 -14.48 8.52 12.75
N GLY A 12 -15.03 9.73 12.91
CA GLY A 12 -15.17 10.70 11.81
C GLY A 12 -13.89 11.46 11.44
N ASN A 13 -12.83 11.36 12.26
CA ASN A 13 -11.56 12.03 11.94
C ASN A 13 -10.81 11.21 10.90
N ILE A 14 -10.21 11.90 9.91
CA ILE A 14 -9.40 11.26 8.88
C ILE A 14 -8.15 10.68 9.52
N ALA A 15 -7.96 9.36 9.38
CA ALA A 15 -6.77 8.63 9.81
C ALA A 15 -5.98 8.20 8.55
N ALA A 16 -5.14 9.08 8.05
CA ALA A 16 -4.36 8.88 6.82
C ALA A 16 -2.87 8.65 7.10
N ASP A 17 -2.45 8.70 8.35
CA ASP A 17 -1.15 8.25 8.82
C ASP A 17 -1.24 6.82 9.38
N GLY A 18 -0.15 6.25 9.85
CA GLY A 18 -0.15 4.90 10.42
C GLY A 18 1.10 4.09 10.11
N ALA A 19 0.94 2.78 10.11
CA ALA A 19 2.01 1.84 9.83
C ALA A 19 1.55 0.63 9.02
N ILE A 20 2.48 0.11 8.21
CA ILE A 20 2.37 -1.22 7.61
C ILE A 20 3.11 -2.21 8.49
N THR A 21 2.41 -3.21 8.98
CA THR A 21 2.99 -4.32 9.72
C THR A 21 3.06 -5.55 8.83
N ILE A 22 4.19 -6.24 8.84
CA ILE A 22 4.37 -7.49 8.10
C ILE A 22 4.82 -8.56 9.08
N ILE A 23 4.11 -9.69 9.10
CA ILE A 23 4.49 -10.89 9.84
C ILE A 23 4.58 -12.05 8.87
N GLN A 24 5.65 -12.81 8.98
CA GLN A 24 5.89 -14.03 8.20
C GLN A 24 5.96 -15.24 9.11
N ASN A 25 5.30 -16.32 8.69
CA ASN A 25 5.41 -17.63 9.29
C ASN A 25 5.59 -18.67 8.19
N GLY A 26 6.79 -19.21 8.07
CA GLY A 26 7.15 -20.16 7.01
C GLY A 26 6.98 -19.54 5.61
N ASN A 27 6.16 -20.18 4.80
CA ASN A 27 5.89 -19.81 3.41
C ASN A 27 4.70 -18.84 3.25
N LYS A 28 4.21 -18.26 4.34
CA LYS A 28 3.07 -17.35 4.38
C LYS A 28 3.43 -16.06 5.11
N ALA A 29 3.05 -14.92 4.56
CA ALA A 29 3.21 -13.61 5.19
C ALA A 29 1.91 -12.81 5.07
N ILE A 30 1.66 -11.95 6.06
CA ILE A 30 0.56 -10.98 6.04
C ILE A 30 1.12 -9.56 6.07
N LEU A 31 0.51 -8.68 5.27
CA LEU A 31 0.66 -7.23 5.38
C LEU A 31 -0.64 -6.70 5.99
N VAL A 32 -0.52 -5.84 6.99
CA VAL A 32 -1.67 -5.16 7.61
C VAL A 32 -1.38 -3.66 7.67
N GLU A 33 -2.33 -2.85 7.22
CA GLU A 33 -2.31 -1.41 7.40
C GLU A 33 -3.20 -1.03 8.58
N VAL A 34 -2.59 -0.41 9.60
CA VAL A 34 -3.29 0.21 10.71
C VAL A 34 -3.08 1.72 10.62
N ASN A 35 -4.17 2.47 10.56
CA ASN A 35 -4.13 3.92 10.41
C ASN A 35 -4.37 4.63 11.75
N CYS A 36 -3.79 5.83 11.85
CA CYS A 36 -4.00 6.81 12.88
C CYS A 36 -4.00 8.22 12.28
N GLN A 37 -4.19 9.26 13.10
CA GLN A 37 -4.27 10.62 12.59
C GLN A 37 -2.89 11.26 12.38
N THR A 38 -1.91 10.92 13.22
CA THR A 38 -0.58 11.54 13.22
C THR A 38 0.56 10.51 13.17
N ASP A 39 1.70 10.94 12.64
CA ASP A 39 2.92 10.15 12.63
C ASP A 39 3.52 9.92 14.03
N PHE A 40 3.19 10.79 14.99
CA PHE A 40 3.57 10.60 16.40
C PHE A 40 2.93 9.33 16.97
N VAL A 41 1.64 9.14 16.72
CA VAL A 41 0.91 7.94 17.17
C VAL A 41 1.42 6.69 16.43
N ALA A 42 1.72 6.79 15.13
CA ALA A 42 2.30 5.68 14.39
C ALA A 42 3.63 5.16 14.98
N LYS A 43 4.38 6.01 15.69
CA LYS A 43 5.64 5.69 16.37
C LYS A 43 5.45 5.24 17.83
N ASP A 44 4.26 5.40 18.40
CA ASP A 44 3.94 5.02 19.78
C ASP A 44 4.01 3.50 19.98
N GLU A 45 4.62 3.04 21.07
CA GLU A 45 4.79 1.62 21.36
C GLU A 45 3.47 0.87 21.55
N ASN A 46 2.42 1.51 22.08
CA ASN A 46 1.12 0.87 22.25
C ASN A 46 0.45 0.67 20.89
N PHE A 47 0.63 1.62 19.96
CA PHE A 47 0.15 1.51 18.58
C PHE A 47 0.86 0.38 17.82
N LYS A 48 2.20 0.30 17.94
CA LYS A 48 3.00 -0.77 17.31
C LYS A 48 2.61 -2.13 17.86
N ASN A 49 2.53 -2.28 19.19
CA ASN A 49 2.13 -3.52 19.84
C ASN A 49 0.73 -3.97 19.42
N PHE A 50 -0.21 -3.03 19.31
CA PHE A 50 -1.54 -3.32 18.78
C PHE A 50 -1.49 -3.82 17.34
N SER A 51 -0.75 -3.14 16.47
CA SER A 51 -0.59 -3.50 15.06
C SER A 51 0.03 -4.89 14.89
N ASP A 52 1.04 -5.22 15.68
CA ASP A 52 1.69 -6.53 15.67
C ASP A 52 0.74 -7.66 16.13
N LYS A 53 -0.02 -7.43 17.20
CA LYS A 53 -1.01 -8.39 17.69
C LYS A 53 -2.13 -8.63 16.67
N VAL A 54 -2.60 -7.59 16.01
CA VAL A 54 -3.61 -7.69 14.94
C VAL A 54 -3.08 -8.51 13.78
N ALA A 55 -1.87 -8.21 13.31
CA ALA A 55 -1.25 -8.94 12.21
C ALA A 55 -1.01 -10.42 12.55
N ALA A 56 -0.55 -10.72 13.78
CA ALA A 56 -0.36 -12.09 14.25
C ALA A 56 -1.69 -12.88 14.30
N ALA A 57 -2.73 -12.27 14.86
CA ALA A 57 -4.05 -12.90 14.94
C ALA A 57 -4.67 -13.13 13.55
N ALA A 58 -4.56 -12.15 12.65
CA ALA A 58 -5.06 -12.24 11.29
C ALA A 58 -4.33 -13.32 10.47
N LEU A 59 -3.00 -13.41 10.60
CA LEU A 59 -2.21 -14.46 9.95
C LEU A 59 -2.58 -15.86 10.47
N ALA A 60 -2.69 -16.01 11.79
CA ALA A 60 -3.06 -17.29 12.42
C ALA A 60 -4.46 -17.75 11.99
N ALA A 61 -5.41 -16.82 11.85
CA ALA A 61 -6.77 -17.09 11.39
C ALA A 61 -6.89 -17.19 9.86
N ASN A 62 -5.83 -16.88 9.11
CA ASN A 62 -5.86 -16.75 7.65
C ASN A 62 -6.95 -15.79 7.17
N GLU A 63 -7.12 -14.65 7.85
CA GLU A 63 -8.19 -13.70 7.61
C GLU A 63 -7.63 -12.37 7.07
N THR A 64 -8.26 -11.83 6.04
CA THR A 64 -7.88 -10.57 5.40
C THR A 64 -8.99 -9.53 5.38
N ASP A 65 -10.22 -9.92 5.67
CA ASP A 65 -11.36 -9.00 5.78
C ASP A 65 -11.27 -8.20 7.09
N ALA A 66 -11.22 -6.87 6.99
CA ALA A 66 -11.03 -5.99 8.16
C ALA A 66 -12.16 -6.13 9.20
N ALA A 67 -13.40 -6.36 8.75
CA ALA A 67 -14.54 -6.53 9.66
C ALA A 67 -14.43 -7.84 10.43
N LYS A 68 -14.00 -8.91 9.79
CA LYS A 68 -13.75 -10.20 10.44
C LYS A 68 -12.52 -10.19 11.34
N ILE A 69 -11.45 -9.49 10.92
CA ILE A 69 -10.27 -9.27 11.77
C ILE A 69 -10.67 -8.59 13.09
N ALA A 70 -11.59 -7.63 13.05
CA ALA A 70 -12.09 -6.95 14.26
C ALA A 70 -12.69 -7.90 15.32
N GLU A 71 -13.23 -9.05 14.88
CA GLU A 71 -13.85 -10.07 15.74
C GLU A 71 -12.85 -11.11 16.29
N LEU A 72 -11.63 -11.15 15.76
CA LEU A 72 -10.60 -12.12 16.19
C LEU A 72 -10.20 -11.87 17.64
N LYS A 73 -9.94 -12.97 18.36
CA LYS A 73 -9.42 -12.94 19.72
C LYS A 73 -7.90 -12.76 19.72
N LEU A 74 -7.43 -11.82 20.52
CA LEU A 74 -6.02 -11.65 20.87
C LEU A 74 -5.63 -12.61 22.01
N GLU A 75 -4.33 -12.73 22.29
CA GLU A 75 -3.80 -13.64 23.30
C GLU A 75 -4.37 -13.37 24.71
N ASP A 76 -4.70 -12.12 25.04
CA ASP A 76 -5.32 -11.71 26.30
C ASP A 76 -6.84 -11.98 26.38
N GLY A 77 -7.42 -12.53 25.33
CA GLY A 77 -8.84 -12.88 25.22
C GLY A 77 -9.75 -11.75 24.77
N ALA A 78 -9.25 -10.51 24.67
CA ALA A 78 -10.00 -9.39 24.09
C ALA A 78 -10.14 -9.57 22.56
N THR A 79 -11.20 -9.02 21.97
CA THR A 79 -11.26 -8.92 20.52
C THR A 79 -10.35 -7.79 20.01
N VAL A 80 -9.98 -7.87 18.73
CA VAL A 80 -9.24 -6.78 18.06
C VAL A 80 -10.00 -5.46 18.21
N GLU A 81 -11.32 -5.47 18.05
CA GLU A 81 -12.16 -4.27 18.21
C GLU A 81 -12.14 -3.73 19.65
N GLU A 82 -12.24 -4.59 20.65
CA GLU A 82 -12.12 -4.18 22.05
C GLU A 82 -10.77 -3.54 22.35
N ALA A 83 -9.69 -4.15 21.86
CA ALA A 83 -8.34 -3.61 21.99
C ALA A 83 -8.16 -2.26 21.25
N ARG A 84 -8.74 -2.13 20.04
CA ARG A 84 -8.75 -0.89 19.26
C ARG A 84 -9.45 0.24 20.04
N VAL A 85 -10.62 -0.02 20.56
CA VAL A 85 -11.42 0.95 21.37
C VAL A 85 -10.65 1.39 22.60
N ALA A 86 -10.02 0.45 23.31
CA ALA A 86 -9.18 0.76 24.48
C ALA A 86 -7.98 1.65 24.09
N LEU A 87 -7.34 1.37 22.95
CA LEU A 87 -6.23 2.15 22.44
C LEU A 87 -6.65 3.57 22.01
N VAL A 88 -7.80 3.72 21.34
CA VAL A 88 -8.37 5.03 21.00
C VAL A 88 -8.69 5.83 22.28
N GLN A 89 -9.19 5.18 23.31
CA GLN A 89 -9.45 5.82 24.59
C GLN A 89 -8.16 6.33 25.25
N LYS A 90 -7.09 5.55 25.20
CA LYS A 90 -5.78 5.88 25.77
C LYS A 90 -5.07 7.00 25.02
N ILE A 91 -4.99 6.89 23.70
CA ILE A 91 -4.23 7.79 22.83
C ILE A 91 -5.02 9.05 22.45
N GLY A 92 -6.34 8.90 22.21
CA GLY A 92 -7.20 10.02 21.86
C GLY A 92 -7.31 10.33 20.37
N GLU A 93 -6.78 9.48 19.49
CA GLU A 93 -6.92 9.57 18.05
C GLU A 93 -7.82 8.48 17.48
N ASN A 94 -8.32 8.70 16.25
CA ASN A 94 -8.96 7.65 15.47
C ASN A 94 -7.91 6.62 15.06
N ILE A 95 -8.16 5.35 15.31
CA ILE A 95 -7.31 4.23 14.93
C ILE A 95 -8.17 3.22 14.17
N GLN A 96 -7.72 2.77 13.00
CA GLN A 96 -8.44 1.88 12.11
C GLN A 96 -7.53 0.75 11.62
N VAL A 97 -8.00 -0.49 11.69
CA VAL A 97 -7.45 -1.59 10.90
C VAL A 97 -8.09 -1.49 9.52
N ARG A 98 -7.31 -1.05 8.53
CA ARG A 98 -7.88 -0.65 7.23
C ARG A 98 -7.96 -1.80 6.25
N ARG A 99 -6.87 -2.51 6.07
CA ARG A 99 -6.73 -3.58 5.10
C ARG A 99 -5.67 -4.57 5.50
N ALA A 100 -5.81 -5.78 5.00
CA ALA A 100 -4.81 -6.83 5.13
C ALA A 100 -4.74 -7.65 3.85
N GLN A 101 -3.57 -8.24 3.59
CA GLN A 101 -3.38 -9.17 2.49
C GLN A 101 -2.36 -10.24 2.86
N ILE A 102 -2.64 -11.49 2.51
CA ILE A 102 -1.75 -12.62 2.71
C ILE A 102 -1.08 -12.96 1.39
N VAL A 103 0.21 -13.25 1.46
CA VAL A 103 1.03 -13.74 0.35
C VAL A 103 1.59 -15.10 0.75
N GLU A 104 1.41 -16.08 -0.11
CA GLU A 104 1.98 -17.43 0.04
C GLU A 104 2.91 -17.72 -1.14
N GLY A 105 3.96 -18.49 -0.89
CA GLY A 105 4.87 -18.92 -1.95
C GLY A 105 5.99 -19.80 -1.44
N GLU A 106 6.78 -20.34 -2.36
CA GLU A 106 7.93 -21.17 -2.03
C GLU A 106 8.95 -20.39 -1.20
N ASN A 107 9.29 -19.19 -1.66
CA ASN A 107 10.11 -18.23 -0.93
C ASN A 107 9.42 -16.89 -0.87
N LEU A 108 9.56 -16.18 0.23
CA LEU A 108 9.07 -14.83 0.44
C LEU A 108 10.22 -13.89 0.76
N ALA A 109 10.27 -12.75 0.08
CA ALA A 109 11.13 -11.63 0.42
C ALA A 109 10.28 -10.50 0.97
N VAL A 110 10.68 -10.00 2.14
CA VAL A 110 10.01 -8.91 2.85
C VAL A 110 10.91 -7.68 2.85
N TYR A 111 10.33 -6.53 2.53
CA TYR A 111 11.00 -5.24 2.65
C TYR A 111 10.08 -4.21 3.30
N LYS A 112 10.62 -3.45 4.24
CA LYS A 112 9.93 -2.31 4.86
C LYS A 112 10.78 -1.05 4.69
N HIS A 113 10.15 0.00 4.20
CA HIS A 113 10.76 1.33 4.19
C HIS A 113 10.13 2.18 5.30
N GLY A 114 10.79 2.20 6.45
CA GLY A 114 10.25 2.79 7.66
C GLY A 114 8.96 2.12 8.11
N LEU A 115 7.99 2.93 8.55
CA LEU A 115 6.64 2.47 8.90
C LEU A 115 5.65 2.56 7.74
N LYS A 116 6.01 3.32 6.69
CA LYS A 116 5.08 3.78 5.65
C LYS A 116 4.87 2.82 4.49
N ILE A 117 5.90 2.05 4.10
CA ILE A 117 5.82 1.14 2.96
C ILE A 117 6.22 -0.26 3.40
N GLY A 118 5.43 -1.23 3.00
CA GLY A 118 5.72 -2.65 3.20
C GLY A 118 5.50 -3.42 1.91
N VAL A 119 6.42 -4.35 1.62
CA VAL A 119 6.40 -5.20 0.42
C VAL A 119 6.66 -6.64 0.80
N VAL A 120 5.90 -7.54 0.20
CA VAL A 120 6.17 -8.99 0.21
C VAL A 120 6.21 -9.46 -1.24
N VAL A 121 7.28 -10.14 -1.61
CA VAL A 121 7.46 -10.77 -2.93
C VAL A 121 7.50 -12.27 -2.77
N SER A 122 6.67 -12.98 -3.51
CA SER A 122 6.73 -14.44 -3.65
C SER A 122 7.57 -14.78 -4.88
N TYR A 123 8.62 -15.58 -4.71
CA TYR A 123 9.58 -15.89 -5.76
C TYR A 123 10.16 -17.31 -5.63
N THR A 124 10.80 -17.77 -6.69
CA THR A 124 11.69 -18.93 -6.70
C THR A 124 13.07 -18.49 -7.21
N GLY A 125 14.13 -19.15 -6.76
CA GLY A 125 15.50 -18.86 -7.20
C GLY A 125 16.34 -18.14 -6.16
N ASP A 126 17.11 -17.13 -6.59
CA ASP A 126 18.12 -16.48 -5.76
C ASP A 126 17.54 -15.56 -4.69
N ALA A 127 17.95 -15.78 -3.42
CA ALA A 127 17.42 -15.06 -2.27
C ALA A 127 17.82 -13.57 -2.26
N ASP A 128 19.03 -13.23 -2.69
CA ASP A 128 19.48 -11.83 -2.73
C ASP A 128 18.76 -11.06 -3.84
N THR A 129 18.51 -11.71 -4.97
CA THR A 129 17.63 -11.15 -6.01
C THR A 129 16.22 -10.93 -5.49
N GLY A 130 15.64 -11.90 -4.78
CA GLY A 130 14.30 -11.75 -4.17
C GLY A 130 14.21 -10.52 -3.25
N LYS A 131 15.20 -10.30 -2.38
CA LYS A 131 15.29 -9.10 -1.53
C LYS A 131 15.43 -7.81 -2.33
N GLY A 132 16.28 -7.83 -3.37
CA GLY A 132 16.47 -6.69 -4.26
C GLY A 132 15.19 -6.31 -5.01
N ILE A 133 14.40 -7.30 -5.44
CA ILE A 133 13.08 -7.07 -6.05
C ILE A 133 12.10 -6.48 -5.04
N ALA A 134 12.07 -6.93 -3.79
CA ALA A 134 11.20 -6.35 -2.78
C ALA A 134 11.53 -4.86 -2.54
N MET A 135 12.81 -4.51 -2.48
CA MET A 135 13.26 -3.11 -2.38
C MET A 135 12.90 -2.31 -3.66
N HIS A 136 13.05 -2.90 -4.83
CA HIS A 136 12.67 -2.28 -6.10
C HIS A 136 11.17 -1.97 -6.14
N VAL A 137 10.33 -2.94 -5.78
CA VAL A 137 8.86 -2.77 -5.71
C VAL A 137 8.47 -1.64 -4.74
N ALA A 138 9.14 -1.54 -3.60
CA ALA A 138 8.91 -0.45 -2.66
C ALA A 138 9.19 0.93 -3.28
N ALA A 139 10.28 1.05 -4.04
CA ALA A 139 10.74 2.30 -4.62
C ALA A 139 9.96 2.71 -5.89
N PHE A 140 9.68 1.77 -6.78
CA PHE A 140 9.13 2.06 -8.12
C PHE A 140 7.64 1.75 -8.27
N ASN A 141 7.02 1.10 -7.28
CA ASN A 141 5.58 0.81 -7.25
C ASN A 141 5.03 0.25 -8.58
N PRO A 142 5.56 -0.84 -9.11
CA PRO A 142 5.01 -1.45 -10.31
C PRO A 142 3.58 -1.96 -10.04
N VAL A 143 2.77 -2.00 -11.10
CA VAL A 143 1.37 -2.44 -11.02
C VAL A 143 1.25 -3.96 -11.17
N ALA A 144 2.13 -4.56 -11.95
CA ALA A 144 2.12 -5.99 -12.26
C ALA A 144 3.53 -6.54 -12.47
N VAL A 145 3.68 -7.85 -12.40
CA VAL A 145 4.96 -8.55 -12.59
C VAL A 145 5.49 -8.37 -14.02
N ASN A 146 4.59 -8.38 -15.01
CA ASN A 146 4.90 -8.20 -16.43
C ASN A 146 3.77 -7.45 -17.14
N ALA A 147 3.98 -7.09 -18.41
CA ALA A 147 3.01 -6.31 -19.18
C ALA A 147 1.68 -7.06 -19.39
N GLU A 148 1.73 -8.37 -19.55
CA GLU A 148 0.54 -9.22 -19.76
C GLU A 148 -0.35 -9.28 -18.52
N ALA A 149 0.22 -9.10 -17.33
CA ALA A 149 -0.49 -9.10 -16.07
C ALA A 149 -1.03 -7.72 -15.65
N VAL A 150 -0.73 -6.65 -16.40
CA VAL A 150 -1.29 -5.31 -16.15
C VAL A 150 -2.81 -5.37 -16.38
N PRO A 151 -3.64 -4.91 -15.41
CA PRO A 151 -5.09 -4.92 -15.54
C PRO A 151 -5.58 -4.23 -16.82
N ALA A 152 -6.50 -4.88 -17.53
CA ALA A 152 -7.00 -4.41 -18.82
C ALA A 152 -7.71 -3.05 -18.74
N ASP A 153 -8.38 -2.75 -17.63
CA ASP A 153 -9.04 -1.46 -17.36
C ASP A 153 -8.02 -0.31 -17.25
N LEU A 154 -6.84 -0.55 -16.68
CA LEU A 154 -5.76 0.45 -16.61
C LEU A 154 -5.20 0.72 -18.01
N ILE A 155 -4.99 -0.31 -18.81
CA ILE A 155 -4.56 -0.17 -20.21
C ILE A 155 -5.60 0.59 -21.03
N ALA A 156 -6.88 0.24 -20.87
CA ALA A 156 -7.99 0.91 -21.57
C ALA A 156 -8.07 2.40 -21.20
N LYS A 157 -7.92 2.73 -19.92
CA LYS A 157 -7.90 4.11 -19.44
C LYS A 157 -6.72 4.90 -20.02
N GLU A 158 -5.53 4.33 -20.03
CA GLU A 158 -4.34 4.97 -20.61
C GLU A 158 -4.52 5.19 -22.12
N LYS A 159 -5.09 4.20 -22.83
CA LYS A 159 -5.42 4.31 -24.25
C LYS A 159 -6.40 5.46 -24.51
N GLU A 160 -7.47 5.59 -23.74
CA GLU A 160 -8.45 6.68 -23.85
C GLU A 160 -7.79 8.05 -23.65
N ILE A 161 -6.92 8.19 -22.65
CA ILE A 161 -6.17 9.43 -22.40
C ILE A 161 -5.24 9.76 -23.58
N ALA A 162 -4.53 8.74 -24.10
CA ALA A 162 -3.64 8.91 -25.24
C ALA A 162 -4.39 9.29 -26.51
N GLU A 163 -5.57 8.69 -26.77
CA GLU A 163 -6.44 9.02 -27.89
C GLU A 163 -6.90 10.49 -27.83
N ALA A 164 -7.38 10.93 -26.66
CA ALA A 164 -7.81 12.32 -26.46
C ALA A 164 -6.68 13.32 -26.78
N LYS A 165 -5.49 13.08 -26.21
CA LYS A 165 -4.31 13.92 -26.48
C LYS A 165 -3.86 13.91 -27.95
N ALA A 166 -3.90 12.74 -28.58
CA ALA A 166 -3.50 12.60 -29.98
C ALA A 166 -4.47 13.30 -30.94
N LEU A 167 -5.79 13.24 -30.68
CA LEU A 167 -6.81 13.95 -31.45
C LEU A 167 -6.65 15.47 -31.35
N GLU A 168 -6.30 16.01 -30.18
CA GLU A 168 -6.04 17.44 -30.00
C GLU A 168 -4.82 17.92 -30.83
N SER A 169 -3.90 17.03 -31.22
CA SER A 169 -2.75 17.37 -32.04
C SER A 169 -3.09 17.73 -33.48
N GLY A 170 -4.29 17.42 -33.96
CA GLY A 170 -4.74 17.67 -35.35
C GLY A 170 -4.00 16.85 -36.41
N LYS A 171 -3.28 15.80 -36.02
CA LYS A 171 -2.51 14.96 -36.94
C LYS A 171 -3.40 13.96 -37.69
N PRO A 172 -2.94 13.41 -38.85
CA PRO A 172 -3.67 12.38 -39.58
C PRO A 172 -3.91 11.12 -38.75
N ALA A 173 -4.99 10.38 -39.06
CA ALA A 173 -5.44 9.21 -38.30
C ALA A 173 -4.34 8.12 -38.10
N ASN A 174 -3.54 7.87 -39.13
CA ASN A 174 -2.43 6.91 -39.05
C ASN A 174 -1.31 7.35 -38.10
N ILE A 175 -1.09 8.66 -37.94
CA ILE A 175 -0.15 9.21 -36.97
C ILE A 175 -0.73 9.15 -35.55
N VAL A 176 -2.03 9.46 -35.41
CA VAL A 176 -2.77 9.34 -34.13
C VAL A 176 -2.69 7.92 -33.61
N GLU A 177 -2.94 6.91 -34.43
CA GLU A 177 -2.83 5.49 -34.05
C GLU A 177 -1.44 5.11 -33.53
N LYS A 178 -0.39 5.56 -34.23
CA LYS A 178 1.00 5.34 -33.78
C LYS A 178 1.32 6.04 -32.46
N MET A 179 0.78 7.25 -32.26
CA MET A 179 0.96 7.99 -31.00
C MET A 179 0.29 7.26 -29.83
N VAL A 180 -0.92 6.74 -30.04
CA VAL A 180 -1.67 5.98 -29.02
C VAL A 180 -0.93 4.69 -28.66
N THR A 181 -0.50 3.91 -29.66
CA THR A 181 0.27 2.69 -29.47
C THR A 181 1.56 2.97 -28.71
N GLY A 182 2.30 4.03 -29.09
CA GLY A 182 3.53 4.44 -28.40
C GLY A 182 3.28 4.88 -26.96
N SER A 183 2.19 5.58 -26.67
CA SER A 183 1.81 5.97 -25.30
C SER A 183 1.48 4.77 -24.42
N VAL A 184 0.73 3.81 -24.93
CA VAL A 184 0.40 2.57 -24.21
C VAL A 184 1.65 1.76 -23.92
N GLU A 185 2.54 1.62 -24.92
CA GLU A 185 3.81 0.89 -24.73
C GLU A 185 4.71 1.58 -23.67
N LYS A 186 4.77 2.91 -23.71
CA LYS A 186 5.49 3.69 -22.69
C LYS A 186 4.91 3.45 -21.30
N TYR A 187 3.58 3.48 -21.16
CA TYR A 187 2.90 3.18 -19.90
C TYR A 187 3.24 1.78 -19.38
N LEU A 188 3.18 0.75 -20.24
CA LEU A 188 3.55 -0.61 -19.87
C LEU A 188 5.01 -0.72 -19.38
N ASN A 189 5.92 0.04 -20.01
CA ASN A 189 7.32 0.09 -19.58
C ASN A 189 7.49 0.78 -18.22
N GLU A 190 6.61 1.69 -17.87
CA GLU A 190 6.64 2.39 -16.58
C GLU A 190 6.04 1.54 -15.44
N VAL A 191 5.02 0.72 -15.72
CA VAL A 191 4.25 0.03 -14.66
C VAL A 191 4.51 -1.46 -14.53
N ALA A 192 5.11 -2.12 -15.54
CA ALA A 192 5.44 -3.54 -15.46
C ALA A 192 6.82 -3.74 -14.81
N LEU A 193 6.86 -4.54 -13.73
CA LEU A 193 8.07 -4.79 -12.95
C LEU A 193 9.24 -5.22 -13.82
N ASP A 194 9.06 -6.17 -14.72
CA ASP A 194 10.12 -6.76 -15.57
C ASP A 194 10.71 -5.77 -16.57
N ARG A 195 9.98 -4.72 -16.92
CA ARG A 195 10.40 -3.68 -17.88
C ARG A 195 11.09 -2.48 -17.23
N GLN A 196 11.01 -2.33 -15.91
CA GLN A 196 11.63 -1.22 -15.18
C GLN A 196 13.14 -1.41 -15.04
N MET A 197 13.86 -0.28 -14.95
CA MET A 197 15.30 -0.30 -14.64
C MET A 197 15.49 -0.68 -13.18
N TYR A 198 16.41 -1.62 -12.91
CA TYR A 198 16.58 -2.19 -11.58
C TYR A 198 17.14 -1.19 -10.58
N VAL A 199 16.52 -1.09 -9.40
CA VAL A 199 16.88 -0.07 -8.40
C VAL A 199 18.33 -0.16 -7.91
N ILE A 200 18.93 -1.35 -7.88
CA ILE A 200 20.30 -1.58 -7.43
C ILE A 200 21.31 -1.36 -8.55
N ASP A 201 20.91 -1.58 -9.80
CA ASP A 201 21.78 -1.46 -10.99
C ASP A 201 20.95 -0.85 -12.13
N ASN A 202 21.02 0.46 -12.26
CA ASN A 202 20.24 1.22 -13.26
C ASN A 202 20.67 0.98 -14.72
N ASP A 203 21.72 0.20 -14.96
CA ASP A 203 22.13 -0.19 -16.31
C ASP A 203 21.44 -1.46 -16.80
N LYS A 204 20.69 -2.13 -15.90
CA LYS A 204 19.97 -3.38 -16.20
C LYS A 204 18.48 -3.23 -15.97
N LYS A 205 17.70 -3.89 -16.82
CA LYS A 205 16.27 -4.10 -16.54
C LYS A 205 16.08 -5.20 -15.49
N VAL A 206 14.97 -5.13 -14.76
CA VAL A 206 14.57 -6.19 -13.82
C VAL A 206 14.54 -7.55 -14.53
N ALA A 207 13.99 -7.64 -15.75
CA ALA A 207 13.97 -8.88 -16.53
C ALA A 207 15.35 -9.50 -16.74
N ASP A 208 16.37 -8.67 -17.00
CA ASP A 208 17.74 -9.14 -17.21
C ASP A 208 18.35 -9.70 -15.92
N VAL A 209 18.09 -9.04 -14.79
CA VAL A 209 18.55 -9.49 -13.47
C VAL A 209 17.90 -10.81 -13.10
N LEU A 210 16.58 -10.94 -13.28
CA LEU A 210 15.84 -12.16 -13.00
C LEU A 210 16.35 -13.34 -13.83
N LYS A 211 16.58 -13.10 -15.13
CA LYS A 211 17.12 -14.11 -16.04
C LYS A 211 18.53 -14.55 -15.65
N ALA A 212 19.41 -13.60 -15.33
CA ALA A 212 20.80 -13.87 -14.97
C ALA A 212 20.94 -14.70 -13.69
N THR A 213 20.01 -14.56 -12.73
CA THR A 213 20.03 -15.25 -11.44
C THR A 213 19.11 -16.48 -11.38
N GLY A 214 18.38 -16.77 -12.47
CA GLY A 214 17.40 -17.86 -12.49
C GLY A 214 16.24 -17.63 -11.52
N THR A 215 15.90 -16.38 -11.26
CA THR A 215 14.84 -16.01 -10.31
C THR A 215 13.54 -15.73 -11.06
N VAL A 216 12.43 -16.24 -10.51
CA VAL A 216 11.08 -16.01 -11.02
C VAL A 216 10.23 -15.36 -9.93
N VAL A 217 9.63 -14.23 -10.24
CA VAL A 217 8.66 -13.55 -9.37
C VAL A 217 7.27 -14.06 -9.72
N ALA A 218 6.60 -14.69 -8.74
CA ALA A 218 5.23 -15.17 -8.92
C ALA A 218 4.21 -14.06 -8.70
N GLN A 219 4.37 -13.29 -7.62
CA GLN A 219 3.52 -12.17 -7.25
C GLN A 219 4.24 -11.27 -6.25
N PHE A 220 3.72 -10.07 -6.10
CA PHE A 220 4.10 -9.16 -5.02
C PHE A 220 2.89 -8.39 -4.51
N VAL A 221 2.99 -7.95 -3.26
CA VAL A 221 2.05 -7.01 -2.64
C VAL A 221 2.84 -5.86 -2.06
N ARG A 222 2.44 -4.64 -2.37
CA ARG A 222 2.96 -3.40 -1.80
C ARG A 222 1.83 -2.64 -1.16
N PHE A 223 2.00 -2.30 0.11
CA PHE A 223 1.14 -1.36 0.82
C PHE A 223 1.91 -0.09 1.14
N GLU A 224 1.25 1.05 0.96
CA GLU A 224 1.71 2.33 1.45
C GLU A 224 0.63 2.94 2.35
N VAL A 225 1.04 3.45 3.50
CA VAL A 225 0.14 4.06 4.48
C VAL A 225 -0.65 5.20 3.85
N GLY A 226 -1.97 5.15 4.00
CA GLY A 226 -2.86 6.22 3.55
C GLY A 226 -3.13 6.24 2.04
N GLU A 227 -2.65 5.26 1.29
CA GLU A 227 -2.92 5.15 -0.14
C GLU A 227 -4.42 5.12 -0.43
N GLY A 228 -4.88 6.02 -1.31
CA GLY A 228 -6.29 6.15 -1.65
C GLY A 228 -7.17 6.86 -0.60
N ILE A 229 -6.61 7.30 0.52
CA ILE A 229 -7.33 8.14 1.49
C ILE A 229 -7.17 9.61 1.08
N GLU A 230 -8.30 10.27 0.80
CA GLU A 230 -8.29 11.70 0.56
C GLU A 230 -7.96 12.45 1.86
N LYS A 231 -6.80 13.07 1.90
CA LYS A 231 -6.48 14.06 2.93
C LYS A 231 -7.26 15.33 2.62
N LYS A 232 -8.00 15.88 3.60
CA LYS A 232 -8.46 17.27 3.45
C LYS A 232 -7.22 18.12 3.17
N ALA A 233 -7.27 18.94 2.12
CA ALA A 233 -6.24 19.93 1.88
C ALA A 233 -6.00 20.67 3.20
N GLU A 234 -4.78 20.64 3.72
CA GLU A 234 -4.42 21.47 4.86
C GLU A 234 -4.69 22.91 4.42
N MET A 235 -5.63 23.56 5.13
CA MET A 235 -5.86 24.98 4.90
C MET A 235 -4.54 25.69 5.14
N SER A 236 -4.16 26.57 4.24
CA SER A 236 -3.00 27.42 4.49
C SER A 236 -3.23 28.22 5.77
N PHE A 237 -2.18 28.60 6.46
CA PHE A 237 -2.29 29.45 7.66
C PHE A 237 -3.17 30.66 7.44
N ALA A 238 -3.12 31.27 6.24
CA ALA A 238 -3.97 32.39 5.87
C ALA A 238 -5.46 32.00 5.80
N GLU A 239 -5.80 30.81 5.32
CA GLU A 239 -7.17 30.31 5.28
C GLU A 239 -7.69 29.95 6.68
N GLU A 240 -6.84 29.38 7.54
CA GLU A 240 -7.18 29.11 8.95
C GLU A 240 -7.49 30.40 9.71
N VAL A 241 -6.67 31.45 9.53
CA VAL A 241 -6.88 32.77 10.12
C VAL A 241 -8.18 33.39 9.58
N ALA A 242 -8.43 33.30 8.29
CA ALA A 242 -9.66 33.83 7.68
C ALA A 242 -10.92 33.10 8.20
N ALA A 243 -10.85 31.76 8.33
CA ALA A 243 -11.93 30.96 8.89
C ALA A 243 -12.20 31.27 10.37
N ALA A 244 -11.14 31.46 11.18
CA ALA A 244 -11.26 31.84 12.57
C ALA A 244 -11.88 33.24 12.74
N GLN A 245 -11.51 34.21 11.88
CA GLN A 245 -12.09 35.56 11.86
C GLN A 245 -13.57 35.57 11.42
N ALA A 246 -13.94 34.67 10.49
CA ALA A 246 -15.33 34.53 10.05
C ALA A 246 -16.22 33.91 11.14
N ALA A 247 -15.69 32.99 11.94
CA ALA A 247 -16.40 32.34 13.04
C ALA A 247 -16.57 33.21 14.28
N ALA A 248 -15.81 34.32 14.38
CA ALA A 248 -15.86 35.29 15.50
C ALA A 248 -16.83 36.46 15.28
N LYS A 249 -17.51 36.52 14.12
CA LYS A 249 -18.57 37.45 13.79
C LYS A 249 -19.94 36.85 13.95
#